data_20f2c6610ba527ecbde5f0c41fcb557d
#
_entry.id   20f2c6610ba527ecbde5f0c41fcb557d
#
_cell.length_a   1.000
_cell.length_b   1.000
_cell.length_c   1.000
_cell.angle_alpha   90.00
_cell.angle_beta   90.00
_cell.angle_gamma   90.00
#
_symmetry.space_group_name_H-M   'P 1'
#
loop_
_entity.id
_entity.type
_entity.pdbx_description
1 polymer ?
#
loop_
_entity_poly.entity_id
_entity_poly.type
_entity_poly.pdbx_seq_one_letter_code
_entity_poly.pdbx_strand_id
1 'polypeptide(L)'
;MIPVTRSRVVVSVPPPPSRRSHQGALVAVLVLAPLLGFLGLELGGVSAMSNAQSQAAGLSTQGRYDEAVAVYRAVEQRGGVPLWLAHGAIDAAPQDAGRTVLDWAGALDREGHSADALALLENVATLPDVVLPQPDGQREHAAIALRSAEAEAKAGHWDVALHRLDQLRDNNPPADLAAKGESLRPGYALQAARMLLNQGHAAAAVAALDDVVHQAGSGPEASQAQALLPRALLAAGQQAIDGHDQANALELLQRLVSDFPSTSQARQAHALLRAPQSVTGTVVRGSTPVAHLEIRLGSDFRQVGSAYQTSGPYYYATTDSRGDFTIDSVPVGGPYVVELLEDGGWTTTVGPDGPAYQFSVQPLTPVDLAFVVLPS
;
A
#
# COMPACT_ATOMS: atom_id res chain seq x y z
N MET A 1 1.64 -15.20 27.59
CA MET A 1 0.60 -14.19 27.34
C MET A 1 1.16 -12.85 27.84
N ILE A 2 1.62 -12.01 26.94
CA ILE A 2 2.12 -10.67 27.23
C ILE A 2 1.20 -9.72 26.45
N PRO A 3 0.57 -8.73 27.08
CA PRO A 3 -0.32 -7.81 26.36
C PRO A 3 0.52 -6.83 25.53
N VAL A 4 0.28 -6.80 24.24
CA VAL A 4 0.86 -5.81 23.32
C VAL A 4 0.08 -4.51 23.50
N THR A 5 0.70 -3.56 24.18
CA THR A 5 0.22 -2.18 24.27
C THR A 5 0.48 -1.48 22.94
N ARG A 6 -0.56 -1.22 22.16
CA ARG A 6 -0.49 -0.38 20.95
C ARG A 6 -0.32 1.08 21.40
N SER A 7 0.89 1.59 21.32
CA SER A 7 1.15 3.04 21.37
C SER A 7 0.58 3.69 20.11
N ARG A 8 -0.48 4.47 20.26
CA ARG A 8 -0.92 5.43 19.25
C ARG A 8 0.14 6.52 19.16
N VAL A 9 0.88 6.54 18.07
CA VAL A 9 1.66 7.72 17.68
C VAL A 9 0.67 8.79 17.26
N VAL A 10 0.44 9.75 18.14
CA VAL A 10 -0.26 10.98 17.78
C VAL A 10 0.77 11.84 17.03
N VAL A 11 0.69 11.81 15.71
CA VAL A 11 1.40 12.76 14.87
C VAL A 11 0.70 14.12 15.09
N SER A 12 1.30 14.99 15.89
CA SER A 12 0.87 16.38 15.97
C SER A 12 1.26 17.05 14.66
N VAL A 13 0.26 17.19 13.78
CA VAL A 13 0.36 18.07 12.63
C VAL A 13 0.44 19.50 13.18
N PRO A 14 1.46 20.31 12.83
CA PRO A 14 1.48 21.71 13.21
C PRO A 14 0.23 22.39 12.65
N PRO A 15 -0.43 23.28 13.41
CA PRO A 15 -1.60 23.99 12.91
C PRO A 15 -1.18 24.76 11.64
N PRO A 16 -2.00 24.71 10.57
CA PRO A 16 -1.77 25.55 9.42
C PRO A 16 -1.77 27.01 9.87
N PRO A 17 -1.00 27.89 9.20
CA PRO A 17 -0.98 29.31 9.52
C PRO A 17 -2.43 29.80 9.50
N SER A 18 -2.79 30.58 10.52
CA SER A 18 -4.15 31.09 10.80
C SER A 18 -4.70 31.88 9.61
N ARG A 19 -5.12 31.20 8.56
CA ARG A 19 -6.13 31.71 7.62
C ARG A 19 -7.44 31.70 8.40
N ARG A 20 -8.05 32.85 8.54
CA ARG A 20 -9.40 33.02 9.07
C ARG A 20 -10.26 31.94 8.43
N SER A 21 -10.57 30.90 9.21
CA SER A 21 -11.35 29.78 8.72
C SER A 21 -12.75 30.31 8.41
N HIS A 22 -13.17 30.22 7.16
CA HIS A 22 -14.55 30.49 6.78
C HIS A 22 -15.55 29.61 7.55
N GLN A 23 -15.10 28.49 8.13
CA GLN A 23 -15.86 27.65 9.05
C GLN A 23 -16.36 28.38 10.32
N GLY A 24 -15.55 29.32 10.85
CA GLY A 24 -16.00 30.17 11.97
C GLY A 24 -17.11 31.14 11.57
N ALA A 25 -17.09 31.61 10.33
CA ALA A 25 -18.14 32.50 9.79
C ALA A 25 -19.46 31.71 9.56
N LEU A 26 -19.39 30.46 9.12
CA LEU A 26 -20.56 29.59 8.91
C LEU A 26 -21.38 29.38 10.21
N VAL A 27 -20.70 29.18 11.33
CA VAL A 27 -21.35 29.02 12.63
C VAL A 27 -21.96 30.37 13.14
N ALA A 28 -21.28 31.48 12.89
CA ALA A 28 -21.76 32.82 13.35
C ALA A 28 -22.95 33.30 12.52
N VAL A 29 -23.00 33.05 11.22
CA VAL A 29 -24.08 33.47 10.32
C VAL A 29 -25.38 32.65 10.54
N LEU A 30 -25.26 31.37 10.92
CA LEU A 30 -26.39 30.51 11.31
C LEU A 30 -27.18 31.05 12.53
N VAL A 31 -26.56 31.90 13.35
CA VAL A 31 -27.20 32.47 14.54
C VAL A 31 -27.79 33.87 14.27
N LEU A 32 -27.23 34.65 13.34
CA LEU A 32 -27.66 36.05 13.10
C LEU A 32 -28.69 36.23 11.97
N ALA A 33 -28.73 35.33 10.97
CA ALA A 33 -29.67 35.43 9.85
C ALA A 33 -31.16 35.25 10.24
N PRO A 34 -31.54 34.41 11.21
CA PRO A 34 -32.94 34.25 11.61
C PRO A 34 -33.54 35.46 12.31
N LEU A 35 -32.76 36.31 12.94
CA LEU A 35 -33.22 37.44 13.74
C LEU A 35 -33.71 38.64 12.88
N LEU A 36 -33.16 38.82 11.68
CA LEU A 36 -33.52 39.92 10.79
C LEU A 36 -34.73 39.62 9.89
N GLY A 37 -35.10 38.34 9.74
CA GLY A 37 -36.26 37.93 8.93
C GLY A 37 -37.61 37.91 9.62
N PHE A 38 -37.64 38.06 10.96
CA PHE A 38 -38.83 37.81 11.77
C PHE A 38 -39.84 38.98 11.83
N LEU A 39 -39.47 40.16 11.46
CA LEU A 39 -40.26 41.39 11.69
C LEU A 39 -41.20 41.83 10.52
N GLY A 40 -41.22 41.08 9.42
CA GLY A 40 -42.05 41.41 8.26
C GLY A 40 -43.19 40.43 7.93
N LEU A 41 -43.60 39.60 8.87
CA LEU A 41 -44.21 38.29 8.59
C LEU A 41 -45.75 38.24 8.45
N GLU A 42 -46.49 39.29 8.59
CA GLU A 42 -47.98 39.16 8.58
C GLU A 42 -48.67 39.54 7.27
N LEU A 43 -47.98 40.18 6.31
CA LEU A 43 -48.67 40.66 5.09
C LEU A 43 -47.96 40.35 3.74
N GLY A 44 -46.90 39.53 3.71
CA GLY A 44 -46.17 39.36 2.47
C GLY A 44 -45.38 38.09 2.34
N GLY A 45 -45.89 36.94 2.77
CA GLY A 45 -45.15 35.64 2.74
C GLY A 45 -44.52 35.32 1.36
N VAL A 46 -45.23 35.58 0.28
CA VAL A 46 -44.75 35.37 -1.10
C VAL A 46 -43.65 36.37 -1.47
N SER A 47 -43.82 37.65 -1.11
CA SER A 47 -42.85 38.70 -1.41
C SER A 47 -41.58 38.55 -0.56
N ALA A 48 -41.67 38.07 0.68
CA ALA A 48 -40.52 37.81 1.54
C ALA A 48 -39.68 36.65 1.02
N MET A 49 -40.31 35.60 0.50
CA MET A 49 -39.58 34.43 -0.09
C MET A 49 -38.93 34.78 -1.43
N SER A 50 -39.63 35.49 -2.32
CA SER A 50 -39.05 35.99 -3.56
C SER A 50 -37.88 36.95 -3.30
N ASN A 51 -37.98 37.80 -2.27
CA ASN A 51 -36.88 38.67 -1.85
C ASN A 51 -35.71 37.87 -1.28
N ALA A 52 -35.95 36.81 -0.49
CA ALA A 52 -34.92 35.95 0.05
C ALA A 52 -34.16 35.19 -1.08
N GLN A 53 -34.89 34.63 -2.06
CA GLN A 53 -34.29 34.03 -3.23
C GLN A 53 -33.45 35.02 -4.05
N SER A 54 -33.97 36.23 -4.28
CA SER A 54 -33.24 37.29 -4.98
C SER A 54 -31.99 37.73 -4.20
N GLN A 55 -32.10 37.80 -2.87
CA GLN A 55 -30.97 38.09 -1.98
C GLN A 55 -29.90 36.98 -2.04
N ALA A 56 -30.30 35.73 -1.95
CA ALA A 56 -29.35 34.59 -2.05
C ALA A 56 -28.66 34.55 -3.41
N ALA A 57 -29.41 34.78 -4.50
CA ALA A 57 -28.82 34.88 -5.84
C ALA A 57 -27.83 36.05 -5.94
N GLY A 58 -28.15 37.20 -5.34
CA GLY A 58 -27.25 38.36 -5.26
C GLY A 58 -25.98 38.08 -4.44
N LEU A 59 -26.08 37.35 -3.34
CA LEU A 59 -24.93 36.91 -2.51
C LEU A 59 -24.04 35.93 -3.29
N SER A 60 -24.63 34.97 -4.00
CA SER A 60 -23.92 34.02 -4.84
C SER A 60 -23.09 34.72 -5.93
N THR A 61 -23.67 35.71 -6.61
CA THR A 61 -22.96 36.50 -7.63
C THR A 61 -21.81 37.34 -7.06
N GLN A 62 -21.84 37.65 -5.77
CA GLN A 62 -20.77 38.36 -5.04
C GLN A 62 -19.71 37.39 -4.48
N GLY A 63 -19.85 36.10 -4.69
CA GLY A 63 -18.95 35.08 -4.12
C GLY A 63 -19.19 34.78 -2.63
N ARG A 64 -20.31 35.27 -2.04
CA ARG A 64 -20.70 35.03 -0.64
C ARG A 64 -21.61 33.80 -0.55
N TYR A 65 -21.06 32.67 -0.97
CA TYR A 65 -21.81 31.43 -1.18
C TYR A 65 -22.39 30.84 0.12
N ASP A 66 -21.60 30.89 1.21
CA ASP A 66 -21.99 30.41 2.54
C ASP A 66 -23.26 31.16 3.04
N GLU A 67 -23.27 32.46 2.88
CA GLU A 67 -24.45 33.31 3.24
C GLU A 67 -25.64 33.03 2.32
N ALA A 68 -25.42 32.80 1.02
CA ALA A 68 -26.47 32.45 0.08
C ALA A 68 -27.12 31.09 0.46
N VAL A 69 -26.35 30.08 0.76
CA VAL A 69 -26.84 28.77 1.23
C VAL A 69 -27.63 28.92 2.54
N ALA A 70 -27.11 29.72 3.48
CA ALA A 70 -27.82 29.96 4.75
C ALA A 70 -29.20 30.61 4.53
N VAL A 71 -29.35 31.53 3.56
CA VAL A 71 -30.64 32.14 3.21
C VAL A 71 -31.60 31.09 2.64
N TYR A 72 -31.16 30.20 1.72
CA TYR A 72 -32.01 29.14 1.17
C TYR A 72 -32.47 28.15 2.26
N ARG A 73 -31.57 27.72 3.14
CA ARG A 73 -31.93 26.86 4.28
C ARG A 73 -32.91 27.49 5.25
N ALA A 74 -32.79 28.81 5.48
CA ALA A 74 -33.77 29.56 6.28
C ALA A 74 -35.15 29.63 5.62
N VAL A 75 -35.24 29.62 4.30
CA VAL A 75 -36.50 29.54 3.55
C VAL A 75 -37.16 28.19 3.73
N GLU A 76 -36.41 27.10 3.61
CA GLU A 76 -36.91 25.73 3.79
C GLU A 76 -37.43 25.47 5.20
N GLN A 77 -36.71 25.88 6.25
CA GLN A 77 -37.10 25.69 7.64
C GLN A 77 -38.44 26.40 8.01
N ARG A 78 -38.92 27.31 7.16
CA ARG A 78 -40.25 27.96 7.30
C ARG A 78 -41.38 27.10 6.74
N GLY A 79 -41.11 25.99 6.09
CA GLY A 79 -42.13 25.11 5.48
C GLY A 79 -43.16 24.51 6.44
N GLY A 80 -43.01 24.69 7.75
CA GLY A 80 -44.00 24.33 8.76
C GLY A 80 -45.18 25.32 8.92
N VAL A 81 -45.15 26.47 8.22
CA VAL A 81 -46.24 27.45 8.23
C VAL A 81 -47.14 27.22 7.01
N PRO A 82 -48.46 27.10 7.14
CA PRO A 82 -49.36 26.79 6.03
C PRO A 82 -49.53 27.99 5.09
N LEU A 83 -48.52 28.28 4.29
CA LEU A 83 -48.54 29.34 3.28
C LEU A 83 -48.76 28.69 1.92
N TRP A 84 -50.01 28.54 1.50
CA TRP A 84 -50.41 27.90 0.23
C TRP A 84 -49.76 28.53 -1.02
N LEU A 85 -49.49 29.83 -0.99
CA LEU A 85 -48.91 30.56 -2.13
C LEU A 85 -47.37 30.57 -2.17
N ALA A 86 -46.70 30.12 -1.11
CA ALA A 86 -45.23 30.08 -1.02
C ALA A 86 -44.67 28.69 -1.20
N HIS A 87 -45.48 27.65 -1.37
CA HIS A 87 -45.05 26.26 -1.46
C HIS A 87 -43.97 26.06 -2.57
N GLY A 88 -44.18 26.65 -3.74
CA GLY A 88 -43.22 26.51 -4.83
C GLY A 88 -41.83 27.05 -4.54
N ALA A 89 -41.72 28.12 -3.74
CA ALA A 89 -40.41 28.68 -3.36
C ALA A 89 -39.75 27.87 -2.22
N ILE A 90 -40.58 27.32 -1.31
CA ILE A 90 -40.11 26.45 -0.23
C ILE A 90 -39.59 25.13 -0.82
N ASP A 91 -40.34 24.52 -1.74
CA ASP A 91 -39.98 23.25 -2.39
C ASP A 91 -38.75 23.38 -3.31
N ALA A 92 -38.52 24.58 -3.87
CA ALA A 92 -37.33 24.84 -4.69
C ALA A 92 -36.08 25.18 -3.88
N ALA A 93 -36.21 25.64 -2.64
CA ALA A 93 -35.09 26.12 -1.83
C ALA A 93 -33.95 25.10 -1.62
N PRO A 94 -34.22 23.81 -1.35
CA PRO A 94 -33.15 22.80 -1.24
C PRO A 94 -32.35 22.61 -2.53
N GLN A 95 -33.04 22.71 -3.70
CA GLN A 95 -32.38 22.60 -5.00
C GLN A 95 -31.60 23.86 -5.35
N ASP A 96 -32.11 25.04 -5.02
CA ASP A 96 -31.43 26.33 -5.22
C ASP A 96 -30.18 26.42 -4.32
N ALA A 97 -30.30 25.97 -3.08
CA ALA A 97 -29.17 25.81 -2.18
C ALA A 97 -28.12 24.86 -2.78
N GLY A 98 -28.54 23.71 -3.33
CA GLY A 98 -27.68 22.75 -4.00
C GLY A 98 -26.95 23.33 -5.22
N ARG A 99 -27.65 24.14 -6.05
CA ARG A 99 -26.98 24.85 -7.18
C ARG A 99 -25.92 25.82 -6.67
N THR A 100 -26.24 26.59 -5.63
CA THR A 100 -25.30 27.54 -5.03
C THR A 100 -24.05 26.83 -4.49
N VAL A 101 -24.21 25.64 -3.92
CA VAL A 101 -23.08 24.81 -3.48
C VAL A 101 -22.25 24.33 -4.65
N LEU A 102 -22.86 23.95 -5.77
CA LEU A 102 -22.10 23.58 -6.98
C LEU A 102 -21.30 24.76 -7.54
N ASP A 103 -21.90 25.96 -7.59
CA ASP A 103 -21.21 27.17 -8.01
C ASP A 103 -20.05 27.52 -7.09
N TRP A 104 -20.22 27.33 -5.78
CA TRP A 104 -19.16 27.51 -4.78
C TRP A 104 -18.04 26.49 -4.95
N ALA A 105 -18.35 25.21 -5.08
CA ALA A 105 -17.36 24.17 -5.33
C ALA A 105 -16.57 24.45 -6.63
N GLY A 106 -17.27 24.84 -7.70
CA GLY A 106 -16.63 25.24 -8.94
C GLY A 106 -15.76 26.50 -8.84
N ALA A 107 -16.09 27.44 -7.94
CA ALA A 107 -15.24 28.60 -7.66
C ALA A 107 -13.97 28.21 -6.90
N LEU A 108 -14.10 27.41 -5.83
CA LEU A 108 -12.97 26.88 -5.08
C LEU A 108 -11.99 26.10 -5.98
N ASP A 109 -12.53 25.26 -6.85
CA ASP A 109 -11.70 24.48 -7.76
C ASP A 109 -10.94 25.36 -8.77
N ARG A 110 -11.59 26.40 -9.33
CA ARG A 110 -10.93 27.38 -10.23
C ARG A 110 -9.81 28.18 -9.54
N GLU A 111 -9.93 28.39 -8.22
CA GLU A 111 -8.90 29.01 -7.38
C GLU A 111 -7.76 28.04 -6.98
N GLY A 112 -7.86 26.78 -7.39
CA GLY A 112 -6.89 25.74 -7.07
C GLY A 112 -7.12 25.02 -5.73
N HIS A 113 -8.28 25.24 -5.12
CA HIS A 113 -8.72 24.63 -3.85
C HIS A 113 -9.61 23.40 -4.09
N SER A 114 -9.21 22.50 -5.01
CA SER A 114 -10.01 21.32 -5.39
C SER A 114 -10.30 20.38 -4.22
N ALA A 115 -9.40 20.28 -3.24
CA ALA A 115 -9.63 19.47 -2.03
C ALA A 115 -10.75 20.06 -1.16
N ASP A 116 -10.79 21.37 -1.00
CA ASP A 116 -11.85 22.06 -0.24
C ASP A 116 -13.18 21.97 -0.98
N ALA A 117 -13.16 22.05 -2.32
CA ALA A 117 -14.33 21.86 -3.16
C ALA A 117 -14.94 20.46 -3.02
N LEU A 118 -14.12 19.41 -3.03
CA LEU A 118 -14.57 18.02 -2.81
C LEU A 118 -15.14 17.84 -1.40
N ALA A 119 -14.44 18.32 -0.38
CA ALA A 119 -14.91 18.26 1.00
C ALA A 119 -16.25 19.00 1.19
N LEU A 120 -16.43 20.14 0.50
CA LEU A 120 -17.71 20.87 0.51
C LEU A 120 -18.84 20.00 -0.06
N LEU A 121 -18.64 19.35 -1.23
CA LEU A 121 -19.65 18.52 -1.88
C LEU A 121 -19.98 17.26 -1.06
N GLU A 122 -18.99 16.63 -0.45
CA GLU A 122 -19.16 15.47 0.43
C GLU A 122 -19.95 15.83 1.69
N ASN A 123 -19.59 16.95 2.34
CA ASN A 123 -20.27 17.41 3.56
C ASN A 123 -21.73 17.81 3.28
N VAL A 124 -21.98 18.47 2.16
CA VAL A 124 -23.34 18.92 1.79
C VAL A 124 -24.25 17.73 1.47
N ALA A 125 -23.74 16.66 0.87
CA ALA A 125 -24.51 15.45 0.61
C ALA A 125 -25.09 14.81 1.90
N THR A 126 -24.55 15.15 3.08
CA THR A 126 -25.06 14.70 4.39
C THR A 126 -26.13 15.63 4.99
N LEU A 127 -26.38 16.81 4.41
CA LEU A 127 -27.34 17.79 4.92
C LEU A 127 -28.73 17.52 4.34
N PRO A 128 -29.76 17.31 5.17
CA PRO A 128 -31.10 16.96 4.69
C PRO A 128 -31.80 18.09 3.92
N ASP A 129 -31.39 19.32 4.16
CA ASP A 129 -31.99 20.57 3.66
C ASP A 129 -31.23 21.14 2.45
N VAL A 130 -30.33 20.37 1.83
CA VAL A 130 -29.65 20.75 0.59
C VAL A 130 -29.69 19.56 -0.38
N VAL A 131 -30.24 19.77 -1.54
CA VAL A 131 -30.38 18.76 -2.58
C VAL A 131 -29.51 19.15 -3.77
N LEU A 132 -28.39 18.44 -3.99
CA LEU A 132 -27.58 18.64 -5.19
C LEU A 132 -28.38 18.24 -6.42
N PRO A 133 -28.53 19.14 -7.42
CA PRO A 133 -29.30 18.83 -8.64
C PRO A 133 -28.61 17.67 -9.40
N GLN A 134 -29.39 16.67 -9.78
CA GLN A 134 -28.93 15.54 -10.56
C GLN A 134 -29.34 15.72 -12.03
N PRO A 135 -28.47 15.41 -13.00
CA PRO A 135 -27.14 14.77 -12.91
C PRO A 135 -25.98 15.75 -12.70
N ASP A 136 -26.22 17.05 -12.62
CA ASP A 136 -25.17 18.11 -12.62
C ASP A 136 -24.25 17.98 -11.41
N GLY A 137 -24.80 17.68 -10.23
CA GLY A 137 -24.02 17.48 -9.01
C GLY A 137 -23.02 16.35 -9.12
N GLN A 138 -23.45 15.20 -9.65
CA GLN A 138 -22.53 14.07 -9.89
C GLN A 138 -21.45 14.44 -10.89
N ARG A 139 -21.82 15.14 -11.95
CA ARG A 139 -20.88 15.54 -13.00
C ARG A 139 -19.82 16.50 -12.48
N GLU A 140 -20.22 17.52 -11.71
CA GLU A 140 -19.29 18.51 -11.16
C GLU A 140 -18.37 17.87 -10.11
N HIS A 141 -18.92 17.04 -9.21
CA HIS A 141 -18.11 16.29 -8.25
C HIS A 141 -17.05 15.43 -8.96
N ALA A 142 -17.46 14.67 -9.96
CA ALA A 142 -16.58 13.84 -10.75
C ALA A 142 -15.51 14.67 -11.52
N ALA A 143 -15.90 15.82 -12.06
CA ALA A 143 -14.98 16.70 -12.77
C ALA A 143 -13.94 17.34 -11.84
N ILE A 144 -14.35 17.76 -10.64
CA ILE A 144 -13.42 18.30 -9.62
C ILE A 144 -12.47 17.18 -9.14
N ALA A 145 -12.98 15.99 -8.85
CA ALA A 145 -12.15 14.86 -8.45
C ALA A 145 -11.08 14.52 -9.50
N LEU A 146 -11.46 14.54 -10.77
CA LEU A 146 -10.54 14.29 -11.88
C LEU A 146 -9.48 15.39 -12.01
N ARG A 147 -9.88 16.67 -11.93
CA ARG A 147 -8.92 17.81 -11.96
C ARG A 147 -7.97 17.78 -10.75
N SER A 148 -8.50 17.44 -9.58
CA SER A 148 -7.69 17.25 -8.37
C SER A 148 -6.66 16.14 -8.56
N ALA A 149 -7.05 14.99 -9.11
CA ALA A 149 -6.12 13.89 -9.41
C ALA A 149 -5.03 14.32 -10.39
N GLU A 150 -5.38 15.06 -11.45
CA GLU A 150 -4.41 15.60 -12.43
C GLU A 150 -3.45 16.62 -11.78
N ALA A 151 -3.93 17.45 -10.85
CA ALA A 151 -3.11 18.43 -10.14
C ALA A 151 -2.12 17.74 -9.17
N GLU A 152 -2.59 16.76 -8.39
CA GLU A 152 -1.74 15.96 -7.50
C GLU A 152 -0.68 15.19 -8.28
N ALA A 153 -1.06 14.61 -9.42
CA ALA A 153 -0.11 13.92 -10.31
C ALA A 153 0.97 14.86 -10.83
N LYS A 154 0.63 16.10 -11.23
CA LYS A 154 1.60 17.13 -11.64
C LYS A 154 2.53 17.54 -10.50
N ALA A 155 2.05 17.52 -9.26
CA ALA A 155 2.85 17.78 -8.07
C ALA A 155 3.74 16.58 -7.67
N GLY A 156 3.55 15.42 -8.29
CA GLY A 156 4.29 14.19 -7.98
C GLY A 156 3.69 13.37 -6.82
N HIS A 157 2.51 13.73 -6.35
CA HIS A 157 1.78 13.03 -5.28
C HIS A 157 0.92 11.92 -5.88
N TRP A 158 1.58 10.87 -6.40
CA TRP A 158 0.94 9.82 -7.18
C TRP A 158 -0.05 8.98 -6.39
N ASP A 159 0.23 8.74 -5.12
CA ASP A 159 -0.65 8.03 -4.17
C ASP A 159 -1.95 8.80 -3.93
N VAL A 160 -1.86 10.12 -3.71
CA VAL A 160 -3.02 11.00 -3.57
C VAL A 160 -3.81 11.06 -4.88
N ALA A 161 -3.12 11.17 -6.02
CA ALA A 161 -3.77 11.18 -7.34
C ALA A 161 -4.57 9.88 -7.60
N LEU A 162 -3.99 8.71 -7.27
CA LEU A 162 -4.67 7.43 -7.37
C LEU A 162 -5.88 7.34 -6.43
N HIS A 163 -5.74 7.80 -5.19
CA HIS A 163 -6.84 7.85 -4.24
C HIS A 163 -8.00 8.73 -4.75
N ARG A 164 -7.71 9.86 -5.40
CA ARG A 164 -8.75 10.71 -6.05
C ARG A 164 -9.46 9.98 -7.20
N LEU A 165 -8.73 9.17 -7.98
CA LEU A 165 -9.33 8.34 -9.02
C LEU A 165 -10.19 7.20 -8.44
N ASP A 166 -9.85 6.67 -7.27
CA ASP A 166 -10.69 5.71 -6.54
C ASP A 166 -11.99 6.36 -6.06
N GLN A 167 -11.90 7.54 -5.44
CA GLN A 167 -13.08 8.33 -5.04
C GLN A 167 -13.97 8.65 -6.25
N LEU A 168 -13.35 9.02 -7.39
CA LEU A 168 -14.10 9.25 -8.62
C LEU A 168 -14.91 8.00 -9.00
N ARG A 169 -14.29 6.84 -9.05
CA ARG A 169 -14.93 5.57 -9.43
C ARG A 169 -16.07 5.19 -8.49
N ASP A 170 -15.85 5.32 -7.18
CA ASP A 170 -16.78 4.87 -6.14
C ASP A 170 -18.04 5.75 -6.05
N ASN A 171 -17.96 6.98 -6.55
CA ASN A 171 -19.09 7.93 -6.61
C ASN A 171 -19.97 7.80 -7.88
N ASN A 172 -19.86 6.68 -8.61
CA ASN A 172 -20.66 6.37 -9.79
C ASN A 172 -20.71 7.55 -10.81
N PRO A 173 -19.54 7.96 -11.34
CA PRO A 173 -19.43 9.15 -12.19
C PRO A 173 -20.10 8.94 -13.56
N PRO A 174 -20.41 10.02 -14.29
CA PRO A 174 -20.79 9.93 -15.71
C PRO A 174 -19.74 9.15 -16.52
N ALA A 175 -20.22 8.36 -17.50
CA ALA A 175 -19.40 7.40 -18.22
C ALA A 175 -18.17 8.01 -18.91
N ASP A 176 -18.28 9.22 -19.43
CA ASP A 176 -17.18 9.97 -20.05
C ASP A 176 -16.05 10.30 -19.05
N LEU A 177 -16.39 10.72 -17.83
CA LEU A 177 -15.45 11.03 -16.77
C LEU A 177 -14.87 9.75 -16.13
N ALA A 178 -15.70 8.71 -15.98
CA ALA A 178 -15.24 7.39 -15.56
C ALA A 178 -14.15 6.86 -16.50
N ALA A 179 -14.45 6.86 -17.82
CA ALA A 179 -13.49 6.39 -18.83
C ALA A 179 -12.19 7.19 -18.84
N LYS A 180 -12.27 8.51 -18.63
CA LYS A 180 -11.06 9.35 -18.51
C LYS A 180 -10.26 8.99 -17.27
N GLY A 181 -10.89 8.82 -16.11
CA GLY A 181 -10.22 8.40 -14.87
C GLY A 181 -9.51 7.05 -15.02
N GLU A 182 -10.20 6.06 -15.59
CA GLU A 182 -9.63 4.73 -15.84
C GLU A 182 -8.46 4.79 -16.83
N SER A 183 -8.50 5.69 -17.82
CA SER A 183 -7.38 5.86 -18.77
C SER A 183 -6.12 6.46 -18.14
N LEU A 184 -6.22 7.25 -17.08
CA LEU A 184 -5.11 7.87 -16.38
C LEU A 184 -4.48 6.94 -15.32
N ARG A 185 -5.28 6.05 -14.75
CA ARG A 185 -4.91 5.17 -13.64
C ARG A 185 -3.62 4.37 -13.88
N PRO A 186 -3.42 3.64 -14.99
CA PRO A 186 -2.22 2.85 -15.19
C PRO A 186 -0.94 3.72 -15.20
N GLY A 187 -1.03 4.91 -15.81
CA GLY A 187 0.09 5.84 -15.86
C GLY A 187 0.48 6.34 -14.46
N TYR A 188 -0.50 6.72 -13.64
CA TYR A 188 -0.26 7.18 -12.27
C TYR A 188 0.24 6.03 -11.37
N ALA A 189 -0.32 4.84 -11.50
CA ALA A 189 0.12 3.65 -10.77
C ALA A 189 1.58 3.28 -11.11
N LEU A 190 1.97 3.38 -12.39
CA LEU A 190 3.36 3.18 -12.81
C LEU A 190 4.31 4.21 -12.19
N GLN A 191 3.92 5.48 -12.09
CA GLN A 191 4.75 6.51 -11.45
C GLN A 191 4.83 6.30 -9.93
N ALA A 192 3.74 5.92 -9.28
CA ALA A 192 3.73 5.54 -7.87
C ALA A 192 4.67 4.36 -7.59
N ALA A 193 4.63 3.32 -8.42
CA ALA A 193 5.52 2.17 -8.32
C ALA A 193 7.01 2.57 -8.49
N ARG A 194 7.32 3.46 -9.44
CA ARG A 194 8.68 4.02 -9.60
C ARG A 194 9.14 4.80 -8.38
N MET A 195 8.25 5.59 -7.79
CA MET A 195 8.54 6.34 -6.57
C MET A 195 8.85 5.38 -5.42
N LEU A 196 8.03 4.35 -5.19
CA LEU A 196 8.25 3.31 -4.18
C LEU A 196 9.61 2.63 -4.36
N LEU A 197 9.95 2.27 -5.60
CA LEU A 197 11.24 1.64 -5.91
C LEU A 197 12.43 2.57 -5.63
N ASN A 198 12.30 3.86 -5.92
CA ASN A 198 13.36 4.85 -5.66
C ASN A 198 13.50 5.18 -4.16
N GLN A 199 12.43 5.05 -3.39
CA GLN A 199 12.42 5.20 -1.93
C GLN A 199 12.92 3.95 -1.19
N GLY A 200 13.22 2.87 -1.92
CA GLY A 200 13.65 1.61 -1.33
C GLY A 200 12.52 0.72 -0.81
N HIS A 201 11.26 1.03 -1.10
CA HIS A 201 10.10 0.20 -0.74
C HIS A 201 9.86 -0.90 -1.80
N ALA A 202 10.87 -1.77 -1.98
CA ALA A 202 10.91 -2.67 -3.13
C ALA A 202 9.77 -3.69 -3.16
N ALA A 203 9.35 -4.26 -2.04
CA ALA A 203 8.22 -5.19 -1.98
C ALA A 203 6.90 -4.52 -2.38
N ALA A 204 6.65 -3.30 -1.90
CA ALA A 204 5.48 -2.52 -2.30
C ALA A 204 5.53 -2.13 -3.78
N ALA A 205 6.74 -1.84 -4.30
CA ALA A 205 6.93 -1.56 -5.72
C ALA A 205 6.63 -2.78 -6.60
N VAL A 206 7.02 -4.00 -6.18
CA VAL A 206 6.66 -5.25 -6.89
C VAL A 206 5.15 -5.39 -6.99
N ALA A 207 4.43 -5.27 -5.88
CA ALA A 207 2.97 -5.37 -5.86
C ALA A 207 2.31 -4.32 -6.78
N ALA A 208 2.75 -3.06 -6.69
CA ALA A 208 2.23 -1.99 -7.54
C ALA A 208 2.53 -2.21 -9.04
N LEU A 209 3.71 -2.72 -9.39
CA LEU A 209 4.06 -3.04 -10.78
C LEU A 209 3.25 -4.21 -11.33
N ASP A 210 3.00 -5.25 -10.52
CA ASP A 210 2.13 -6.37 -10.89
C ASP A 210 0.70 -5.91 -11.16
N ASP A 211 0.17 -5.02 -10.32
CA ASP A 211 -1.14 -4.41 -10.51
C ASP A 211 -1.21 -3.62 -11.83
N VAL A 212 -0.16 -2.85 -12.16
CA VAL A 212 -0.09 -2.13 -13.44
C VAL A 212 -0.09 -3.09 -14.62
N VAL A 213 0.70 -4.17 -14.56
CA VAL A 213 0.73 -5.20 -15.64
C VAL A 213 -0.64 -5.83 -15.81
N HIS A 214 -1.32 -6.14 -14.71
CA HIS A 214 -2.63 -6.77 -14.73
C HIS A 214 -3.72 -5.82 -15.29
N GLN A 215 -3.73 -4.57 -14.85
CA GLN A 215 -4.75 -3.58 -15.23
C GLN A 215 -4.56 -3.04 -16.64
N ALA A 216 -3.31 -2.74 -17.03
CA ALA A 216 -3.01 -2.17 -18.34
C ALA A 216 -2.92 -3.22 -19.48
N GLY A 217 -2.94 -4.51 -19.15
CA GLY A 217 -2.92 -5.61 -20.12
C GLY A 217 -1.71 -5.54 -21.06
N SER A 218 -1.94 -5.22 -22.34
CA SER A 218 -0.88 -5.08 -23.37
C SER A 218 -0.49 -3.62 -23.66
N GLY A 219 -0.90 -2.67 -22.81
CA GLY A 219 -0.60 -1.25 -22.97
C GLY A 219 0.87 -0.89 -22.76
N PRO A 220 1.26 0.34 -23.12
CA PRO A 220 2.63 0.82 -22.93
C PRO A 220 3.05 0.87 -21.46
N GLU A 221 2.13 1.13 -20.55
CA GLU A 221 2.35 1.13 -19.10
C GLU A 221 2.70 -0.26 -18.58
N ALA A 222 1.98 -1.31 -19.05
CA ALA A 222 2.28 -2.69 -18.72
C ALA A 222 3.69 -3.09 -19.17
N SER A 223 4.07 -2.72 -20.41
CA SER A 223 5.42 -2.99 -20.92
C SER A 223 6.50 -2.31 -20.09
N GLN A 224 6.27 -1.06 -19.65
CA GLN A 224 7.19 -0.33 -18.78
C GLN A 224 7.25 -0.94 -17.38
N ALA A 225 6.11 -1.39 -16.81
CA ALA A 225 6.06 -2.07 -15.52
C ALA A 225 6.82 -3.40 -15.59
N GLN A 226 6.63 -4.20 -16.64
CA GLN A 226 7.39 -5.45 -16.87
C GLN A 226 8.90 -5.20 -16.96
N ALA A 227 9.33 -4.10 -17.57
CA ALA A 227 10.74 -3.74 -17.64
C ALA A 227 11.34 -3.33 -16.27
N LEU A 228 10.53 -2.86 -15.33
CA LEU A 228 10.95 -2.48 -13.97
C LEU A 228 10.91 -3.65 -12.98
N LEU A 229 10.03 -4.63 -13.19
CA LEU A 229 9.85 -5.80 -12.30
C LEU A 229 11.16 -6.52 -11.96
N PRO A 230 12.09 -6.79 -12.89
CA PRO A 230 13.35 -7.46 -12.53
C PRO A 230 14.17 -6.70 -11.49
N ARG A 231 14.21 -5.38 -11.59
CA ARG A 231 14.90 -4.54 -10.62
C ARG A 231 14.19 -4.54 -9.27
N ALA A 232 12.87 -4.44 -9.26
CA ALA A 232 12.06 -4.44 -8.06
C ALA A 232 12.15 -5.78 -7.32
N LEU A 233 12.02 -6.91 -8.04
CA LEU A 233 12.14 -8.26 -7.49
C LEU A 233 13.52 -8.53 -6.88
N LEU A 234 14.60 -8.12 -7.56
CA LEU A 234 15.94 -8.27 -7.00
C LEU A 234 16.12 -7.46 -5.73
N ALA A 235 15.69 -6.20 -5.73
CA ALA A 235 15.80 -5.33 -4.56
C ALA A 235 14.95 -5.87 -3.38
N ALA A 236 13.73 -6.33 -3.65
CA ALA A 236 12.86 -6.93 -2.63
C ALA A 236 13.44 -8.23 -2.07
N GLY A 237 14.00 -9.09 -2.93
CA GLY A 237 14.69 -10.30 -2.51
C GLY A 237 15.91 -10.02 -1.63
N GLN A 238 16.72 -9.01 -1.96
CA GLN A 238 17.85 -8.57 -1.13
C GLN A 238 17.39 -8.03 0.23
N GLN A 239 16.34 -7.20 0.25
CA GLN A 239 15.77 -6.71 1.50
C GLN A 239 15.22 -7.83 2.39
N ALA A 240 14.60 -8.84 1.79
CA ALA A 240 14.14 -10.01 2.53
C ALA A 240 15.32 -10.83 3.12
N ILE A 241 16.44 -10.97 2.40
CA ILE A 241 17.67 -11.57 2.94
C ILE A 241 18.19 -10.79 4.14
N ASP A 242 18.32 -9.46 3.99
CA ASP A 242 18.80 -8.57 5.05
C ASP A 242 17.87 -8.57 6.28
N GLY A 243 16.57 -8.75 6.04
CA GLY A 243 15.53 -8.89 7.07
C GLY A 243 15.40 -10.31 7.65
N HIS A 244 16.25 -11.25 7.25
CA HIS A 244 16.21 -12.67 7.66
C HIS A 244 14.88 -13.38 7.31
N ASP A 245 14.18 -12.92 6.28
CA ASP A 245 12.98 -13.57 5.72
C ASP A 245 13.38 -14.43 4.50
N GLN A 246 14.01 -15.57 4.77
CA GLN A 246 14.54 -16.45 3.74
C GLN A 246 13.45 -17.01 2.82
N ALA A 247 12.25 -17.26 3.37
CA ALA A 247 11.15 -17.81 2.58
C ALA A 247 10.68 -16.83 1.49
N ASN A 248 10.47 -15.59 1.87
CA ASN A 248 10.08 -14.53 0.94
C ASN A 248 11.21 -14.19 -0.03
N ALA A 249 12.48 -14.15 0.45
CA ALA A 249 13.63 -13.95 -0.41
C ALA A 249 13.72 -15.02 -1.49
N LEU A 250 13.54 -16.29 -1.11
CA LEU A 250 13.58 -17.43 -2.03
C LEU A 250 12.49 -17.31 -3.11
N GLU A 251 11.26 -17.01 -2.71
CA GLU A 251 10.12 -16.81 -3.63
C GLU A 251 10.39 -15.71 -4.65
N LEU A 252 10.79 -14.52 -4.18
CA LEU A 252 11.06 -13.35 -5.03
C LEU A 252 12.20 -13.60 -6.02
N LEU A 253 13.31 -14.20 -5.56
CA LEU A 253 14.47 -14.49 -6.41
C LEU A 253 14.19 -15.61 -7.40
N GLN A 254 13.44 -16.64 -7.02
CA GLN A 254 13.02 -17.72 -7.93
C GLN A 254 12.08 -17.18 -9.00
N ARG A 255 11.11 -16.36 -8.63
CA ARG A 255 10.23 -15.67 -9.56
C ARG A 255 11.03 -14.83 -10.56
N LEU A 256 12.02 -14.06 -10.09
CA LEU A 256 12.89 -13.27 -10.96
C LEU A 256 13.62 -14.12 -11.99
N VAL A 257 14.15 -15.27 -11.58
CA VAL A 257 14.88 -16.18 -12.47
C VAL A 257 13.93 -16.86 -13.48
N SER A 258 12.71 -17.23 -13.06
CA SER A 258 11.74 -17.91 -13.92
C SER A 258 11.13 -16.97 -14.95
N ASP A 259 10.68 -15.80 -14.52
CA ASP A 259 9.88 -14.88 -15.34
C ASP A 259 10.77 -14.00 -16.24
N PHE A 260 12.01 -13.72 -15.81
CA PHE A 260 12.94 -12.82 -16.49
C PHE A 260 14.35 -13.39 -16.72
N PRO A 261 14.49 -14.62 -17.24
CA PRO A 261 15.78 -15.36 -17.24
C PRO A 261 16.91 -14.68 -18.02
N SER A 262 16.59 -13.83 -18.99
CA SER A 262 17.58 -13.14 -19.81
C SER A 262 18.18 -11.88 -19.19
N THR A 263 17.64 -11.41 -18.05
CA THR A 263 18.05 -10.14 -17.43
C THR A 263 19.36 -10.28 -16.63
N SER A 264 20.06 -9.15 -16.43
CA SER A 264 21.21 -9.10 -15.53
C SER A 264 20.81 -9.33 -14.07
N GLN A 265 19.60 -8.91 -13.70
CA GLN A 265 19.03 -9.10 -12.38
C GLN A 265 18.77 -10.59 -12.08
N ALA A 266 18.25 -11.34 -13.06
CA ALA A 266 18.08 -12.78 -12.92
C ALA A 266 19.41 -13.51 -12.73
N ARG A 267 20.48 -13.08 -13.42
CA ARG A 267 21.82 -13.64 -13.18
C ARG A 267 22.32 -13.36 -11.76
N GLN A 268 22.06 -12.18 -11.21
CA GLN A 268 22.40 -11.84 -9.83
C GLN A 268 21.57 -12.68 -8.83
N ALA A 269 20.26 -12.80 -9.07
CA ALA A 269 19.37 -13.65 -8.27
C ALA A 269 19.85 -15.12 -8.27
N HIS A 270 20.21 -15.62 -9.43
CA HIS A 270 20.75 -16.98 -9.56
C HIS A 270 22.08 -17.16 -8.80
N ALA A 271 22.94 -16.15 -8.77
CA ALA A 271 24.16 -16.18 -7.97
C ALA A 271 23.84 -16.20 -6.47
N LEU A 272 22.87 -15.40 -6.00
CA LEU A 272 22.41 -15.41 -4.61
C LEU A 272 21.81 -16.77 -4.21
N LEU A 273 20.97 -17.35 -5.07
CA LEU A 273 20.34 -18.65 -4.83
C LEU A 273 21.35 -19.82 -4.82
N ARG A 274 22.51 -19.64 -5.44
CA ARG A 274 23.59 -20.64 -5.44
C ARG A 274 24.74 -20.32 -4.49
N ALA A 275 24.63 -19.22 -3.77
CA ALA A 275 25.68 -18.86 -2.82
C ALA A 275 25.87 -19.98 -1.79
N PRO A 276 27.11 -20.40 -1.55
CA PRO A 276 27.41 -21.42 -0.55
C PRO A 276 26.91 -21.00 0.83
N GLN A 277 26.49 -21.98 1.64
CA GLN A 277 25.99 -21.78 2.98
C GLN A 277 26.95 -22.33 4.02
N SER A 278 26.84 -21.88 5.27
CA SER A 278 27.52 -22.46 6.39
C SER A 278 26.76 -23.69 6.92
N VAL A 279 27.50 -24.70 7.36
CA VAL A 279 26.97 -25.87 8.06
C VAL A 279 27.59 -25.91 9.44
N THR A 280 26.78 -25.91 10.47
CA THR A 280 27.17 -25.94 11.88
C THR A 280 26.64 -27.18 12.56
N GLY A 281 27.21 -27.52 13.71
CA GLY A 281 26.72 -28.59 14.57
C GLY A 281 27.67 -28.88 15.72
N THR A 282 27.25 -29.81 16.60
CA THR A 282 28.07 -30.25 17.75
C THR A 282 28.28 -31.75 17.66
N VAL A 283 29.51 -32.20 17.75
CA VAL A 283 29.83 -33.64 17.78
C VAL A 283 29.80 -34.13 19.22
N VAL A 284 29.06 -35.21 19.47
CA VAL A 284 28.92 -35.83 20.80
C VAL A 284 29.17 -37.34 20.75
N ARG A 285 29.72 -37.89 21.82
CA ARG A 285 29.77 -39.34 22.07
C ARG A 285 28.88 -39.63 23.27
N GLY A 286 27.70 -40.21 23.03
CA GLY A 286 26.64 -40.23 24.01
C GLY A 286 26.13 -38.82 24.28
N SER A 287 26.37 -38.30 25.47
CA SER A 287 26.06 -36.90 25.84
C SER A 287 27.30 -36.01 26.01
N THR A 288 28.51 -36.53 25.73
CA THR A 288 29.76 -35.82 25.95
C THR A 288 30.25 -35.18 24.66
N PRO A 289 30.48 -33.88 24.62
CA PRO A 289 31.08 -33.21 23.46
C PRO A 289 32.48 -33.74 23.14
N VAL A 290 32.80 -33.86 21.86
CA VAL A 290 34.08 -34.36 21.39
C VAL A 290 34.90 -33.24 20.76
N ALA A 291 35.93 -32.81 21.45
CA ALA A 291 36.83 -31.75 21.00
C ALA A 291 37.94 -32.26 20.05
N HIS A 292 38.41 -31.34 19.20
CA HIS A 292 39.57 -31.55 18.31
C HIS A 292 39.41 -32.72 17.35
N LEU A 293 38.20 -33.08 16.98
CA LEU A 293 37.89 -34.11 16.02
C LEU A 293 37.81 -33.50 14.60
N GLU A 294 38.46 -34.09 13.65
CA GLU A 294 38.31 -33.71 12.24
C GLU A 294 36.99 -34.22 11.68
N ILE A 295 36.26 -33.34 11.02
CA ILE A 295 35.00 -33.60 10.37
C ILE A 295 35.05 -33.18 8.91
N ARG A 296 34.43 -33.94 8.04
CA ARG A 296 34.23 -33.53 6.64
C ARG A 296 32.80 -33.82 6.16
N LEU A 297 32.41 -33.10 5.16
CA LEU A 297 31.22 -33.37 4.37
C LEU A 297 31.66 -33.97 3.03
N GLY A 298 31.19 -35.18 2.74
CA GLY A 298 31.32 -35.80 1.43
C GLY A 298 30.05 -35.74 0.62
N SER A 299 30.16 -35.71 -0.69
CA SER A 299 29.06 -35.83 -1.64
C SER A 299 29.05 -37.23 -2.30
N ASP A 300 28.10 -37.46 -3.21
CA ASP A 300 28.00 -38.74 -3.95
C ASP A 300 28.01 -39.99 -3.08
N PHE A 301 27.19 -39.99 -2.04
CA PHE A 301 27.07 -41.12 -1.14
C PHE A 301 26.60 -42.38 -1.87
N ARG A 302 27.40 -43.45 -1.77
CA ARG A 302 27.12 -44.78 -2.39
C ARG A 302 27.34 -45.88 -1.39
N GLN A 303 26.44 -46.85 -1.41
CA GLN A 303 26.67 -48.10 -0.71
C GLN A 303 27.46 -49.05 -1.62
N VAL A 304 28.61 -49.55 -1.15
CA VAL A 304 29.47 -50.51 -1.84
C VAL A 304 29.60 -51.73 -0.94
N GLY A 305 28.80 -52.78 -1.21
CA GLY A 305 28.71 -53.92 -0.31
C GLY A 305 28.06 -53.56 1.04
N SER A 306 28.76 -53.80 2.13
CA SER A 306 28.36 -53.39 3.48
C SER A 306 28.96 -52.04 3.91
N ALA A 307 29.82 -51.45 3.11
CA ALA A 307 30.44 -50.17 3.39
C ALA A 307 29.75 -49.01 2.67
N TYR A 308 29.84 -47.82 3.23
CA TYR A 308 29.40 -46.59 2.61
C TYR A 308 30.63 -45.80 2.17
N GLN A 309 30.57 -45.27 0.97
CA GLN A 309 31.63 -44.45 0.38
C GLN A 309 31.06 -43.11 -0.08
N THR A 310 31.82 -42.05 0.16
CA THR A 310 31.58 -40.73 -0.39
C THR A 310 32.67 -40.40 -1.39
N SER A 311 32.37 -39.47 -2.28
CA SER A 311 33.37 -38.86 -3.16
C SER A 311 33.40 -37.35 -2.96
N GLY A 312 34.53 -36.74 -3.37
CA GLY A 312 34.68 -35.27 -3.26
C GLY A 312 33.89 -34.50 -4.31
N PRO A 313 33.78 -33.19 -4.15
CA PRO A 313 34.58 -32.36 -3.24
C PRO A 313 34.23 -32.56 -1.78
N TYR A 314 35.24 -32.50 -0.92
CA TYR A 314 35.10 -32.60 0.53
C TYR A 314 35.26 -31.23 1.18
N TYR A 315 34.44 -30.95 2.23
CA TYR A 315 34.47 -29.73 3.02
C TYR A 315 34.82 -30.08 4.46
N TYR A 316 35.81 -29.42 5.06
CA TYR A 316 36.45 -29.83 6.31
C TYR A 316 36.24 -28.81 7.42
N ALA A 317 36.19 -29.30 8.65
CA ALA A 317 36.31 -28.52 9.87
C ALA A 317 36.98 -29.36 10.97
N THR A 318 37.28 -28.72 12.10
CA THR A 318 37.69 -29.38 13.33
C THR A 318 36.82 -28.88 14.46
N THR A 319 36.38 -29.78 15.33
CA THR A 319 35.54 -29.39 16.47
C THR A 319 36.35 -28.59 17.50
N ASP A 320 35.72 -27.60 18.10
CA ASP A 320 36.33 -26.81 19.19
C ASP A 320 36.30 -27.55 20.53
N SER A 321 36.70 -26.88 21.63
CA SER A 321 36.72 -27.47 22.97
C SER A 321 35.33 -27.86 23.52
N ARG A 322 34.24 -27.39 22.86
CA ARG A 322 32.85 -27.74 23.19
C ARG A 322 32.24 -28.77 22.23
N GLY A 323 33.07 -29.26 21.27
CA GLY A 323 32.62 -30.15 20.24
C GLY A 323 31.91 -29.46 19.08
N ASP A 324 31.83 -28.10 19.08
CA ASP A 324 31.16 -27.35 18.04
C ASP A 324 32.03 -27.22 16.79
N PHE A 325 31.44 -27.29 15.62
CA PHE A 325 32.13 -27.09 14.36
C PHE A 325 31.34 -26.14 13.43
N THR A 326 32.06 -25.51 12.52
CA THR A 326 31.52 -24.74 11.42
C THR A 326 32.29 -25.10 10.15
N ILE A 327 31.52 -25.45 9.10
CA ILE A 327 32.07 -25.67 7.75
C ILE A 327 31.47 -24.55 6.89
N ASP A 328 32.31 -23.60 6.50
CA ASP A 328 31.91 -22.50 5.63
C ASP A 328 31.92 -22.93 4.16
N SER A 329 31.14 -22.22 3.36
CA SER A 329 31.15 -22.31 1.90
C SER A 329 30.75 -23.67 1.33
N VAL A 330 29.79 -24.33 1.94
CA VAL A 330 29.20 -25.57 1.41
C VAL A 330 28.19 -25.21 0.31
N PRO A 331 28.36 -25.70 -0.94
CA PRO A 331 27.47 -25.40 -2.03
C PRO A 331 26.01 -25.83 -1.76
N VAL A 332 25.09 -25.08 -2.31
CA VAL A 332 23.67 -25.47 -2.35
C VAL A 332 23.49 -26.76 -3.14
N GLY A 333 22.75 -27.70 -2.59
CA GLY A 333 22.51 -29.01 -3.18
C GLY A 333 22.71 -30.14 -2.19
N GLY A 334 23.17 -31.28 -2.66
CA GLY A 334 23.38 -32.50 -1.87
C GLY A 334 22.82 -33.72 -2.59
N PRO A 335 22.68 -34.86 -1.90
CA PRO A 335 22.90 -35.02 -0.46
C PRO A 335 24.36 -34.93 -0.05
N TYR A 336 24.61 -34.35 1.12
CA TYR A 336 25.89 -34.39 1.81
C TYR A 336 25.83 -35.40 2.94
N VAL A 337 26.99 -36.03 3.23
CA VAL A 337 27.16 -37.00 4.33
C VAL A 337 28.21 -36.49 5.28
N VAL A 338 27.93 -36.57 6.56
CA VAL A 338 28.91 -36.25 7.62
C VAL A 338 29.79 -37.42 7.88
N GLU A 339 31.11 -37.20 7.79
CA GLU A 339 32.16 -38.18 8.11
C GLU A 339 33.09 -37.59 9.17
N LEU A 340 33.53 -38.45 10.09
CA LEU A 340 34.44 -38.12 11.18
C LEU A 340 35.72 -38.94 11.04
N LEU A 341 36.86 -38.35 11.39
CA LEU A 341 38.14 -39.01 11.37
C LEU A 341 38.39 -39.71 12.73
N GLU A 342 38.25 -41.05 12.76
CA GLU A 342 38.56 -41.87 13.93
C GLU A 342 39.59 -42.94 13.57
N ASP A 343 40.53 -43.18 14.45
CA ASP A 343 41.58 -44.21 14.30
C ASP A 343 42.32 -44.18 12.96
N GLY A 344 42.46 -43.00 12.37
CA GLY A 344 43.13 -42.80 11.07
C GLY A 344 42.24 -43.12 9.85
N GLY A 345 40.94 -43.37 10.03
CA GLY A 345 39.97 -43.63 8.96
C GLY A 345 38.75 -42.70 9.03
N TRP A 346 38.16 -42.39 7.86
CA TRP A 346 36.90 -41.64 7.78
C TRP A 346 35.73 -42.59 7.97
N THR A 347 34.89 -42.31 8.93
CA THR A 347 33.69 -43.10 9.24
C THR A 347 32.43 -42.21 9.11
N THR A 348 31.37 -42.77 8.53
CA THR A 348 30.08 -42.11 8.45
C THR A 348 29.37 -42.14 9.80
N THR A 349 28.76 -41.03 10.18
CA THR A 349 27.95 -40.95 11.41
C THR A 349 26.57 -41.52 11.15
N VAL A 350 25.93 -42.04 12.22
CA VAL A 350 24.56 -42.54 12.14
C VAL A 350 23.61 -41.34 12.11
N GLY A 351 22.75 -41.29 11.12
CA GLY A 351 21.73 -40.27 10.99
C GLY A 351 20.40 -40.68 11.62
N PRO A 352 19.47 -39.75 11.81
CA PRO A 352 18.16 -40.05 12.36
C PRO A 352 17.36 -41.02 11.48
N ASP A 353 17.58 -41.02 10.19
CA ASP A 353 16.80 -41.76 9.19
C ASP A 353 17.57 -42.94 8.54
N GLY A 354 18.78 -43.26 9.00
CA GLY A 354 19.55 -44.32 8.36
C GLY A 354 21.01 -44.42 8.82
N PRO A 355 21.79 -45.28 8.13
CA PRO A 355 23.18 -45.61 8.53
C PRO A 355 24.20 -44.49 8.29
N ALA A 356 23.79 -43.40 7.70
CA ALA A 356 24.63 -42.20 7.52
C ALA A 356 23.79 -40.93 7.73
N TYR A 357 24.42 -39.93 8.35
CA TYR A 357 23.77 -38.63 8.50
C TYR A 357 23.81 -37.89 7.16
N GLN A 358 22.65 -37.83 6.50
CA GLN A 358 22.49 -37.18 5.19
C GLN A 358 21.65 -35.96 5.32
N PHE A 359 22.02 -34.89 4.61
CA PHE A 359 21.25 -33.63 4.54
C PHE A 359 21.50 -32.93 3.21
N SER A 360 20.67 -31.95 2.92
CA SER A 360 20.83 -31.07 1.76
C SER A 360 20.93 -29.61 2.21
N VAL A 361 21.78 -28.85 1.51
CA VAL A 361 21.95 -27.43 1.72
C VAL A 361 20.95 -26.68 0.82
N GLN A 362 20.05 -25.94 1.44
CA GLN A 362 19.05 -25.16 0.74
C GLN A 362 19.58 -23.75 0.43
N PRO A 363 19.08 -23.10 -0.63
CA PRO A 363 19.41 -21.70 -0.90
C PRO A 363 19.10 -20.80 0.28
N LEU A 364 19.96 -19.83 0.55
CA LEU A 364 19.80 -18.77 1.55
C LEU A 364 19.62 -19.27 3.01
N THR A 365 19.81 -20.55 3.27
CA THR A 365 19.51 -21.15 4.56
C THR A 365 20.77 -21.85 5.09
N PRO A 366 21.45 -21.31 6.11
CA PRO A 366 22.48 -22.02 6.85
C PRO A 366 21.91 -23.30 7.45
N VAL A 367 22.71 -24.33 7.52
CA VAL A 367 22.30 -25.64 8.06
C VAL A 367 22.86 -25.79 9.47
N ASP A 368 21.97 -26.08 10.43
CA ASP A 368 22.36 -26.53 11.77
C ASP A 368 22.01 -28.02 11.93
N LEU A 369 23.03 -28.84 12.06
CA LEU A 369 22.88 -30.28 12.24
C LEU A 369 22.58 -30.66 13.69
N ALA A 370 22.47 -29.69 14.58
CA ALA A 370 22.30 -29.87 16.02
C ALA A 370 23.38 -30.81 16.59
N PHE A 371 23.08 -32.10 16.81
CA PHE A 371 24.01 -33.07 17.35
C PHE A 371 24.36 -34.15 16.31
N VAL A 372 25.65 -34.33 16.10
CA VAL A 372 26.23 -35.44 15.32
C VAL A 372 26.72 -36.47 16.30
N VAL A 373 26.11 -37.66 16.31
CA VAL A 373 26.40 -38.68 17.30
C VAL A 373 27.47 -39.65 16.76
N LEU A 374 28.59 -39.78 17.47
CA LEU A 374 29.58 -40.79 17.22
C LEU A 374 29.02 -42.18 17.56
N PRO A 375 29.29 -43.22 16.74
CA PRO A 375 28.99 -44.58 17.12
C PRO A 375 29.76 -44.94 18.40
N SER A 376 29.09 -45.68 19.27
CA SER A 376 29.64 -46.14 20.56
C SER A 376 30.71 -47.20 20.39
#